data_e1fb9182d341cee245a212c53155cf50
#
_entry.id   e1fb9182d341cee245a212c53155cf50
#
_cell.length_a   1.000
_cell.length_b   1.000
_cell.length_c   1.000
_cell.angle_alpha   90.00
_cell.angle_beta   90.00
_cell.angle_gamma   90.00
#
_symmetry.space_group_name_H-M   'P 1'
#
loop_
_entity.id
_entity.type
_entity.pdbx_description
1 polymer ?
#
loop_
_entity_poly.entity_id
_entity_poly.type
_entity_poly.pdbx_seq_one_letter_code
_entity_poly.pdbx_strand_id
1 'polypeptide(L)'
;MLRHSALDTLYKVGKYSKHEKHSLEFKEIKNLEITQIACWPEKLNELNNLLIKKLNINNIPTFNKGIVFENNSLWRMEPLKFWLLNREIEISDEIATTLDMSHAFTGIEIKGDSSTLFLNRHLPIDLRNKNFPDLSSASTAIHHVSVKLFKISLNNYCLYIPRGFALSIWEILLETADQFGYEVLDR
;
A
#
# COMPACT_ATOMS: atom_id res chain seq x y z
N MET A 1 11.26 -20.65 0.47
CA MET A 1 10.24 -21.06 -0.54
C MET A 1 10.10 -19.92 -1.53
N LEU A 2 10.19 -20.16 -2.84
CA LEU A 2 10.02 -19.08 -3.83
C LEU A 2 8.57 -18.59 -3.77
N ARG A 3 8.38 -17.26 -3.60
CA ARG A 3 7.07 -16.64 -3.59
C ARG A 3 6.55 -16.53 -5.01
N HIS A 4 5.47 -17.25 -5.34
CA HIS A 4 4.73 -17.03 -6.58
C HIS A 4 3.76 -15.88 -6.41
N SER A 5 3.64 -15.03 -7.43
CA SER A 5 2.65 -13.96 -7.41
C SER A 5 1.23 -14.54 -7.47
N ALA A 6 0.29 -13.89 -6.77
CA ALA A 6 -1.13 -14.21 -6.92
C ALA A 6 -1.69 -13.77 -8.27
N LEU A 7 -0.97 -12.91 -9.01
CA LEU A 7 -1.39 -12.36 -10.29
C LEU A 7 -0.79 -13.07 -11.50
N ASP A 8 0.08 -14.08 -11.31
CA ASP A 8 0.87 -14.70 -12.39
C ASP A 8 0.05 -15.12 -13.60
N THR A 9 -1.17 -15.57 -13.41
CA THR A 9 -2.04 -16.04 -14.53
C THR A 9 -2.59 -14.89 -15.38
N LEU A 10 -2.77 -13.70 -14.83
CA LEU A 10 -3.41 -12.55 -15.51
C LEU A 10 -2.50 -11.31 -15.60
N TYR A 11 -1.31 -11.36 -15.00
CA TYR A 11 -0.36 -10.24 -15.08
C TYR A 11 0.36 -10.27 -16.42
N LYS A 12 -0.14 -9.51 -17.38
CA LYS A 12 0.43 -9.41 -18.73
C LYS A 12 1.01 -8.01 -18.91
N VAL A 13 2.33 -7.94 -19.03
CA VAL A 13 3.05 -6.69 -19.33
C VAL A 13 2.64 -6.20 -20.73
N GLY A 14 2.40 -4.90 -20.84
CA GLY A 14 2.04 -4.29 -22.11
C GLY A 14 1.21 -3.03 -21.98
N LYS A 15 0.94 -2.42 -23.13
CA LYS A 15 0.12 -1.22 -23.25
C LYS A 15 -1.27 -1.60 -23.74
N TYR A 16 -2.27 -1.12 -23.02
CA TYR A 16 -3.67 -1.40 -23.25
C TYR A 16 -4.42 -0.07 -23.37
N SER A 17 -4.54 0.43 -24.57
CA SER A 17 -5.24 1.67 -24.85
C SER A 17 -5.91 1.60 -26.21
N LYS A 18 -7.15 2.05 -26.26
CA LYS A 18 -7.85 2.33 -27.52
C LYS A 18 -7.45 3.70 -28.11
N HIS A 19 -6.67 4.48 -27.36
CA HIS A 19 -6.19 5.81 -27.69
C HIS A 19 -4.66 5.85 -27.61
N GLU A 20 -4.05 6.79 -28.29
CA GLU A 20 -2.57 6.94 -28.32
C GLU A 20 -1.95 7.22 -26.96
N LYS A 21 -2.74 7.72 -25.99
CA LYS A 21 -2.27 8.10 -24.65
C LYS A 21 -2.87 7.20 -23.57
N HIS A 22 -2.03 6.50 -22.83
CA HIS A 22 -2.42 5.85 -21.58
C HIS A 22 -2.21 6.82 -20.42
N SER A 23 -3.14 6.81 -19.46
CA SER A 23 -3.13 7.73 -18.31
C SER A 23 -2.96 7.02 -16.98
N LEU A 24 -2.77 5.69 -17.02
CA LEU A 24 -2.56 4.82 -15.87
C LEU A 24 -1.38 3.88 -16.12
N GLU A 25 -0.62 3.64 -15.07
CA GLU A 25 0.46 2.66 -15.03
C GLU A 25 0.24 1.76 -13.81
N PHE A 26 0.36 0.46 -14.00
CA PHE A 26 0.28 -0.55 -12.95
C PHE A 26 1.59 -1.31 -12.85
N LYS A 27 2.06 -1.49 -11.62
CA LYS A 27 3.22 -2.32 -11.33
C LYS A 27 2.98 -3.17 -10.08
N GLU A 28 3.13 -4.49 -10.18
CA GLU A 28 3.13 -5.34 -8.99
C GLU A 28 4.43 -5.13 -8.19
N ILE A 29 4.29 -4.94 -6.89
CA ILE A 29 5.42 -4.76 -5.97
C ILE A 29 6.00 -6.14 -5.66
N LYS A 30 7.20 -6.43 -6.19
CA LYS A 30 7.94 -7.66 -5.90
C LYS A 30 8.58 -7.62 -4.51
N ASN A 31 8.87 -8.80 -3.99
CA ASN A 31 9.59 -8.96 -2.72
C ASN A 31 9.01 -8.11 -1.60
N LEU A 32 7.68 -8.07 -1.54
CA LEU A 32 6.96 -7.31 -0.54
C LEU A 32 7.33 -7.79 0.85
N GLU A 33 7.84 -6.88 1.67
CA GLU A 33 8.15 -7.10 3.09
C GLU A 33 7.27 -6.18 3.92
N ILE A 34 6.40 -6.76 4.74
CA ILE A 34 5.48 -6.03 5.64
C ILE A 34 5.63 -6.58 7.04
N THR A 35 6.14 -5.77 7.96
CA THR A 35 6.07 -6.06 9.39
C THR A 35 4.94 -5.25 10.01
N GLN A 36 3.90 -5.91 10.49
CA GLN A 36 2.88 -5.27 11.31
C GLN A 36 3.37 -5.20 12.75
N ILE A 37 3.25 -4.02 13.36
CA ILE A 37 3.60 -3.77 14.77
C ILE A 37 2.31 -3.37 15.48
N ALA A 38 1.92 -4.12 16.52
CA ALA A 38 0.75 -3.83 17.34
C ALA A 38 1.21 -3.54 18.78
N CYS A 39 1.02 -2.28 19.21
CA CYS A 39 1.52 -1.76 20.47
C CYS A 39 0.52 -1.98 21.62
N TRP A 40 1.04 -2.23 22.83
CA TRP A 40 0.24 -2.13 24.04
C TRP A 40 -0.08 -0.66 24.34
N PRO A 41 -1.31 -0.31 24.74
CA PRO A 41 -1.73 1.08 24.92
C PRO A 41 -0.80 1.90 25.82
N GLU A 42 -0.39 1.33 26.95
CA GLU A 42 0.49 1.97 27.93
C GLU A 42 1.95 2.08 27.48
N LYS A 43 2.32 1.35 26.41
CA LYS A 43 3.69 1.30 25.88
C LYS A 43 3.90 2.17 24.63
N LEU A 44 2.89 2.90 24.19
CA LEU A 44 2.98 3.67 22.94
C LEU A 44 4.16 4.67 22.92
N ASN A 45 4.40 5.37 24.03
CA ASN A 45 5.51 6.31 24.11
C ASN A 45 6.87 5.60 24.05
N GLU A 46 6.98 4.44 24.67
CA GLU A 46 8.19 3.62 24.65
C GLU A 46 8.45 3.08 23.25
N LEU A 47 7.41 2.57 22.58
CA LEU A 47 7.48 2.14 21.18
C LEU A 47 7.90 3.30 20.27
N ASN A 48 7.29 4.48 20.40
CA ASN A 48 7.62 5.63 19.58
C ASN A 48 9.12 6.00 19.69
N ASN A 49 9.66 6.05 20.90
CA ASN A 49 11.08 6.34 21.12
C ASN A 49 11.99 5.25 20.52
N LEU A 50 11.58 3.99 20.64
CA LEU A 50 12.31 2.86 20.08
C LEU A 50 12.32 2.92 18.54
N LEU A 51 11.17 3.18 17.91
CA LEU A 51 11.06 3.31 16.46
C LEU A 51 11.89 4.48 15.93
N ILE A 52 11.83 5.66 16.57
CA ILE A 52 12.66 6.82 16.22
C ILE A 52 14.14 6.43 16.21
N LYS A 53 14.61 5.77 17.26
CA LYS A 53 16.01 5.38 17.41
C LYS A 53 16.42 4.28 16.42
N LYS A 54 15.62 3.20 16.32
CA LYS A 54 15.97 2.04 15.47
C LYS A 54 15.86 2.31 13.98
N LEU A 55 14.90 3.15 13.57
CA LEU A 55 14.67 3.49 12.18
C LEU A 55 15.43 4.75 11.73
N ASN A 56 16.06 5.46 12.67
CA ASN A 56 16.76 6.72 12.43
C ASN A 56 15.86 7.77 11.76
N ILE A 57 14.66 7.93 12.28
CA ILE A 57 13.64 8.89 11.80
C ILE A 57 13.44 10.01 12.81
N ASN A 58 12.99 11.17 12.35
CA ASN A 58 12.84 12.35 13.23
C ASN A 58 11.55 12.33 14.06
N ASN A 59 10.50 11.68 13.58
CA ASN A 59 9.19 11.66 14.21
C ASN A 59 8.38 10.42 13.80
N ILE A 60 7.37 10.11 14.60
CA ILE A 60 6.41 9.04 14.29
C ILE A 60 5.24 9.63 13.50
N PRO A 61 4.75 8.93 12.46
CA PRO A 61 3.60 9.40 11.71
C PRO A 61 2.34 9.46 12.58
N THR A 62 1.50 10.45 12.32
CA THR A 62 0.18 10.53 12.94
C THR A 62 -0.76 9.47 12.34
N PHE A 63 -1.94 9.29 12.94
CA PHE A 63 -2.92 8.33 12.44
C PHE A 63 -3.28 8.57 10.97
N ASN A 64 -3.38 7.50 10.20
CA ASN A 64 -3.61 7.50 8.75
C ASN A 64 -2.54 8.26 7.93
N LYS A 65 -1.32 8.34 8.46
CA LYS A 65 -0.17 8.93 7.78
C LYS A 65 0.99 7.96 7.75
N GLY A 66 1.90 8.23 6.83
CA GLY A 66 3.18 7.54 6.73
C GLY A 66 4.36 8.49 6.66
N ILE A 67 5.52 7.93 6.78
CA ILE A 67 6.80 8.56 6.49
C ILE A 67 7.60 7.60 5.62
N VAL A 68 8.34 8.16 4.68
CA VAL A 68 9.26 7.43 3.80
C VAL A 68 10.67 7.85 4.18
N PHE A 69 11.57 6.87 4.34
CA PHE A 69 12.97 7.08 4.68
C PHE A 69 13.83 6.03 3.98
N GLU A 70 14.86 6.48 3.29
CA GLU A 70 15.66 5.61 2.41
C GLU A 70 14.77 4.82 1.43
N ASN A 71 14.82 3.49 1.47
CA ASN A 71 13.97 2.59 0.69
C ASN A 71 12.82 1.98 1.52
N ASN A 72 12.59 2.49 2.74
CA ASN A 72 11.63 1.95 3.70
C ASN A 72 10.48 2.93 3.92
N SER A 73 9.41 2.47 4.55
CA SER A 73 8.35 3.35 5.01
C SER A 73 7.66 2.82 6.26
N LEU A 74 7.25 3.75 7.13
CA LEU A 74 6.47 3.46 8.33
C LEU A 74 5.12 4.13 8.22
N TRP A 75 4.04 3.35 8.34
CA TRP A 75 2.66 3.80 8.22
C TRP A 75 1.90 3.52 9.50
N ARG A 76 1.22 4.51 10.06
CA ARG A 76 0.37 4.33 11.23
C ARG A 76 -1.06 4.07 10.78
N MET A 77 -1.44 2.79 10.74
CA MET A 77 -2.71 2.32 10.19
C MET A 77 -3.90 2.49 11.15
N GLU A 78 -3.62 2.37 12.44
CA GLU A 78 -4.57 2.50 13.54
C GLU A 78 -3.86 3.18 14.72
N PRO A 79 -4.56 3.66 15.75
CA PRO A 79 -3.93 4.36 16.87
C PRO A 79 -2.75 3.62 17.51
N LEU A 80 -2.80 2.28 17.53
CA LEU A 80 -1.78 1.41 18.14
C LEU A 80 -1.14 0.44 17.16
N LYS A 81 -1.42 0.58 15.85
CA LYS A 81 -0.95 -0.36 14.84
C LYS A 81 -0.19 0.34 13.72
N PHE A 82 0.98 -0.20 13.41
CA PHE A 82 1.87 0.31 12.37
C PHE A 82 2.18 -0.78 11.35
N TRP A 83 2.47 -0.37 10.13
CA TRP A 83 3.11 -1.19 9.12
C TRP A 83 4.47 -0.60 8.78
N LEU A 84 5.50 -1.40 8.93
CA LEU A 84 6.85 -1.13 8.47
C LEU A 84 7.08 -1.91 7.17
N LEU A 85 7.43 -1.21 6.10
CA LEU A 85 7.65 -1.80 4.78
C LEU A 85 9.15 -1.84 4.46
N ASN A 86 9.56 -2.93 3.80
CA ASN A 86 10.91 -3.19 3.29
C ASN A 86 12.00 -3.23 4.38
N ARG A 87 11.60 -3.50 5.62
CA ARG A 87 12.56 -3.63 6.74
C ARG A 87 11.96 -4.48 7.85
N GLU A 88 12.77 -5.37 8.38
CA GLU A 88 12.47 -6.08 9.62
C GLU A 88 12.90 -5.27 10.84
N ILE A 89 12.24 -5.48 11.95
CA ILE A 89 12.55 -4.86 13.23
C ILE A 89 12.26 -5.83 14.38
N GLU A 90 13.20 -5.94 15.29
CA GLU A 90 13.00 -6.68 16.54
C GLU A 90 12.51 -5.74 17.63
N ILE A 91 11.40 -6.10 18.25
CA ILE A 91 10.76 -5.36 19.37
C ILE A 91 10.46 -6.38 20.44
N SER A 92 10.69 -6.01 21.71
CA SER A 92 10.29 -6.84 22.85
C SER A 92 8.78 -6.99 22.92
N ASP A 93 8.28 -8.20 23.15
CA ASP A 93 6.84 -8.48 23.32
C ASP A 93 6.22 -7.73 24.51
N GLU A 94 7.02 -7.24 25.44
CA GLU A 94 6.58 -6.36 26.52
C GLU A 94 6.14 -4.97 26.04
N ILE A 95 6.61 -4.53 24.82
CA ILE A 95 6.32 -3.23 24.25
C ILE A 95 5.26 -3.38 23.15
N ALA A 96 5.47 -4.31 22.22
CA ALA A 96 4.60 -4.52 21.08
C ALA A 96 4.78 -5.92 20.51
N THR A 97 3.75 -6.45 19.88
CA THR A 97 3.88 -7.66 19.07
C THR A 97 4.21 -7.31 17.62
N THR A 98 5.01 -8.15 16.98
CA THR A 98 5.32 -8.04 15.55
C THR A 98 4.77 -9.24 14.79
N LEU A 99 4.27 -8.99 13.59
CA LEU A 99 3.75 -10.05 12.71
C LEU A 99 4.23 -9.80 11.27
N ASP A 100 4.84 -10.82 10.67
CA ASP A 100 5.14 -10.79 9.23
C ASP A 100 3.85 -10.95 8.41
N MET A 101 3.51 -9.90 7.67
CA MET A 101 2.35 -9.84 6.78
C MET A 101 2.73 -9.92 5.30
N SER A 102 3.99 -10.17 4.98
CA SER A 102 4.54 -10.13 3.62
C SER A 102 3.80 -11.07 2.65
N HIS A 103 3.39 -12.25 3.15
CA HIS A 103 2.64 -13.23 2.36
C HIS A 103 1.12 -13.05 2.39
N ALA A 104 0.62 -12.16 3.25
CA ALA A 104 -0.83 -11.94 3.40
C ALA A 104 -1.39 -11.01 2.30
N PHE A 105 -0.54 -10.21 1.67
CA PHE A 105 -0.95 -9.20 0.71
C PHE A 105 -0.23 -9.33 -0.64
N THR A 106 -0.90 -8.80 -1.67
CA THR A 106 -0.31 -8.44 -2.97
C THR A 106 -0.33 -6.92 -3.05
N GLY A 107 0.81 -6.32 -3.35
CA GLY A 107 0.96 -4.87 -3.52
C GLY A 107 0.94 -4.50 -4.99
N ILE A 108 0.18 -3.47 -5.35
CA ILE A 108 0.12 -2.91 -6.69
C ILE A 108 0.40 -1.41 -6.58
N GLU A 109 1.44 -0.95 -7.26
CA GLU A 109 1.67 0.47 -7.49
C GLU A 109 0.81 0.93 -8.66
N ILE A 110 0.12 2.07 -8.48
CA ILE A 110 -0.80 2.68 -9.45
C ILE A 110 -0.38 4.13 -9.64
N LYS A 111 0.08 4.48 -10.84
CA LYS A 111 0.54 5.82 -11.20
C LYS A 111 -0.24 6.39 -12.39
N GLY A 112 -0.09 7.69 -12.56
CA GLY A 112 -0.58 8.42 -13.74
C GLY A 112 -1.62 9.47 -13.41
N ASP A 113 -1.84 10.38 -14.37
CA ASP A 113 -2.71 11.56 -14.18
C ASP A 113 -4.16 11.20 -13.83
N SER A 114 -4.62 10.04 -14.26
CA SER A 114 -5.97 9.55 -13.98
C SER A 114 -6.06 8.66 -12.72
N SER A 115 -4.96 8.39 -12.02
CA SER A 115 -4.93 7.45 -10.90
C SER A 115 -5.90 7.80 -9.77
N THR A 116 -6.01 9.07 -9.41
CA THR A 116 -6.97 9.54 -8.40
C THR A 116 -8.42 9.33 -8.85
N LEU A 117 -8.75 9.68 -10.09
CA LEU A 117 -10.10 9.51 -10.64
C LEU A 117 -10.46 8.03 -10.78
N PHE A 118 -9.52 7.22 -11.25
CA PHE A 118 -9.63 5.79 -11.36
C PHE A 118 -9.93 5.13 -10.01
N LEU A 119 -9.11 5.42 -8.99
CA LEU A 119 -9.27 4.86 -7.65
C LEU A 119 -10.57 5.31 -6.96
N ASN A 120 -11.03 6.56 -7.20
CA ASN A 120 -12.31 7.05 -6.68
C ASN A 120 -13.53 6.29 -7.23
N ARG A 121 -13.40 5.53 -8.32
CA ARG A 121 -14.49 4.66 -8.82
C ARG A 121 -14.62 3.37 -8.03
N HIS A 122 -13.55 2.97 -7.35
CA HIS A 122 -13.49 1.70 -6.61
C HIS A 122 -13.59 1.88 -5.10
N LEU A 123 -13.11 3.01 -4.59
CA LEU A 123 -12.94 3.23 -3.16
C LEU A 123 -13.95 4.26 -2.63
N PRO A 124 -14.68 3.97 -1.55
CA PRO A 124 -15.67 4.87 -0.96
C PRO A 124 -15.01 5.97 -0.10
N ILE A 125 -13.91 6.56 -0.59
CA ILE A 125 -13.17 7.64 0.08
C ILE A 125 -12.82 8.74 -0.94
N ASP A 126 -12.73 9.97 -0.46
CA ASP A 126 -12.33 11.11 -1.30
C ASP A 126 -10.81 11.23 -1.38
N LEU A 127 -10.25 10.85 -2.52
CA LEU A 127 -8.81 10.85 -2.80
C LEU A 127 -8.27 12.17 -3.33
N ARG A 128 -9.12 13.21 -3.45
CA ARG A 128 -8.64 14.54 -3.84
C ARG A 128 -7.57 15.03 -2.87
N ASN A 129 -6.55 15.72 -3.39
CA ASN A 129 -5.36 16.10 -2.61
C ASN A 129 -5.67 16.90 -1.34
N LYS A 130 -6.76 17.67 -1.33
CA LYS A 130 -7.22 18.41 -0.14
C LYS A 130 -7.59 17.48 1.02
N ASN A 131 -8.23 16.35 0.73
CA ASN A 131 -8.76 15.42 1.74
C ASN A 131 -7.83 14.21 1.95
N PHE A 132 -7.06 13.86 0.93
CA PHE A 132 -6.10 12.76 0.96
C PHE A 132 -4.73 13.25 0.41
N PRO A 133 -4.00 14.10 1.17
CA PRO A 133 -2.69 14.61 0.75
C PRO A 133 -1.64 13.50 0.72
N ASP A 134 -0.47 13.82 0.17
CA ASP A 134 0.66 12.90 0.12
C ASP A 134 0.99 12.32 1.49
N LEU A 135 1.51 11.10 1.51
CA LEU A 135 1.78 10.30 2.70
C LEU A 135 0.52 10.02 3.55
N SER A 136 -0.67 10.07 2.96
CA SER A 136 -1.89 9.58 3.59
C SER A 136 -2.08 8.08 3.37
N SER A 137 -2.67 7.41 4.36
CA SER A 137 -3.09 6.01 4.26
C SER A 137 -4.56 5.84 4.63
N ALA A 138 -5.18 4.79 4.10
CA ALA A 138 -6.53 4.40 4.45
C ALA A 138 -6.69 2.88 4.49
N SER A 139 -7.40 2.41 5.50
CA SER A 139 -8.02 1.08 5.49
C SER A 139 -9.43 1.24 4.92
N THR A 140 -9.70 0.65 3.77
CA THR A 140 -10.94 0.82 3.02
C THR A 140 -11.35 -0.49 2.36
N ALA A 141 -12.29 -0.48 1.43
CA ALA A 141 -12.71 -1.69 0.73
C ALA A 141 -12.91 -1.43 -0.76
N ILE A 142 -12.63 -2.43 -1.59
CA ILE A 142 -13.11 -2.54 -2.97
C ILE A 142 -14.19 -3.62 -2.95
N HIS A 143 -15.42 -3.26 -3.33
CA HIS A 143 -16.60 -4.08 -3.05
C HIS A 143 -16.65 -4.47 -1.56
N HIS A 144 -16.48 -5.75 -1.23
CA HIS A 144 -16.50 -6.28 0.13
C HIS A 144 -15.11 -6.71 0.63
N VAL A 145 -14.06 -6.50 -0.17
CA VAL A 145 -12.69 -6.89 0.16
C VAL A 145 -11.98 -5.74 0.84
N SER A 146 -11.56 -5.94 2.09
CA SER A 146 -10.76 -4.94 2.82
C SER A 146 -9.40 -4.78 2.16
N VAL A 147 -9.03 -3.55 1.81
CA VAL A 147 -7.75 -3.20 1.20
C VAL A 147 -7.06 -2.09 1.99
N LYS A 148 -5.76 -1.93 1.80
CA LYS A 148 -5.00 -0.80 2.33
C LYS A 148 -4.52 0.05 1.16
N LEU A 149 -4.74 1.36 1.24
CA LEU A 149 -4.29 2.32 0.25
C LEU A 149 -3.29 3.28 0.89
N PHE A 150 -2.15 3.44 0.24
CA PHE A 150 -1.12 4.41 0.61
C PHE A 150 -0.90 5.37 -0.55
N LYS A 151 -0.98 6.66 -0.29
CA LYS A 151 -0.59 7.68 -1.26
C LYS A 151 0.86 8.07 -1.01
N ILE A 152 1.72 7.76 -1.94
CA ILE A 152 3.17 8.05 -1.84
C ILE A 152 3.44 9.50 -2.21
N SER A 153 2.88 9.94 -3.32
CA SER A 153 2.98 11.31 -3.82
C SER A 153 1.81 11.62 -4.74
N LEU A 154 1.78 12.81 -5.31
CA LEU A 154 0.78 13.19 -6.29
C LEU A 154 0.69 12.13 -7.41
N ASN A 155 -0.52 11.62 -7.64
CA ASN A 155 -0.81 10.61 -8.68
C ASN A 155 -0.01 9.29 -8.55
N ASN A 156 0.50 8.98 -7.36
CA ASN A 156 1.20 7.73 -7.07
C ASN A 156 0.66 7.07 -5.80
N TYR A 157 0.09 5.88 -5.98
CA TYR A 157 -0.56 5.12 -4.91
C TYR A 157 -0.03 3.69 -4.86
N CYS A 158 0.00 3.11 -3.64
CA CYS A 158 0.21 1.70 -3.43
C CYS A 158 -1.06 1.08 -2.83
N LEU A 159 -1.62 0.12 -3.52
CA LEU A 159 -2.80 -0.63 -3.10
C LEU A 159 -2.37 -2.03 -2.64
N TYR A 160 -2.70 -2.37 -1.40
CA TYR A 160 -2.42 -3.69 -0.82
C TYR A 160 -3.72 -4.47 -0.68
N ILE A 161 -3.81 -5.57 -1.39
CA ILE A 161 -4.98 -6.45 -1.51
C ILE A 161 -4.67 -7.75 -0.80
N PRO A 162 -5.57 -8.28 0.05
CA PRO A 162 -5.39 -9.62 0.61
C PRO A 162 -5.15 -10.65 -0.51
N ARG A 163 -4.11 -11.46 -0.36
CA ARG A 163 -3.59 -12.32 -1.41
C ARG A 163 -4.66 -13.23 -2.04
N GLY A 164 -5.59 -13.75 -1.24
CA GLY A 164 -6.65 -14.63 -1.74
C GLY A 164 -7.67 -13.95 -2.65
N PHE A 165 -7.75 -12.60 -2.63
CA PHE A 165 -8.66 -11.82 -3.46
C PHE A 165 -7.93 -11.02 -4.57
N ALA A 166 -6.60 -11.12 -4.61
CA ALA A 166 -5.79 -10.27 -5.48
C ALA A 166 -6.15 -10.43 -6.96
N LEU A 167 -6.38 -11.67 -7.40
CA LEU A 167 -6.71 -11.95 -8.80
C LEU A 167 -8.05 -11.32 -9.21
N SER A 168 -9.11 -11.56 -8.42
CA SER A 168 -10.45 -11.01 -8.73
C SER A 168 -10.47 -9.48 -8.67
N ILE A 169 -9.76 -8.88 -7.72
CA ILE A 169 -9.65 -7.41 -7.66
C ILE A 169 -8.83 -6.88 -8.85
N TRP A 170 -7.77 -7.59 -9.25
CA TRP A 170 -6.98 -7.21 -10.43
C TRP A 170 -7.83 -7.17 -11.70
N GLU A 171 -8.68 -8.18 -11.93
CA GLU A 171 -9.62 -8.20 -13.07
C GLU A 171 -10.54 -6.98 -13.06
N ILE A 172 -11.16 -6.66 -11.92
CA ILE A 172 -12.05 -5.51 -11.76
C ILE A 172 -11.30 -4.18 -12.02
N LEU A 173 -10.07 -4.07 -11.54
CA LEU A 173 -9.24 -2.89 -11.78
C LEU A 173 -8.92 -2.72 -13.26
N LEU A 174 -8.53 -3.79 -13.97
CA LEU A 174 -8.22 -3.73 -15.39
C LEU A 174 -9.44 -3.41 -16.25
N GLU A 175 -10.60 -3.99 -15.94
CA GLU A 175 -11.86 -3.70 -16.65
C GLU A 175 -12.22 -2.20 -16.60
N THR A 176 -12.03 -1.59 -15.42
CA THR A 176 -12.24 -0.14 -15.28
C THR A 176 -11.14 0.67 -15.97
N ALA A 177 -9.89 0.20 -15.90
CA ALA A 177 -8.74 0.87 -16.48
C ALA A 177 -8.80 0.99 -18.01
N ASP A 178 -9.50 0.07 -18.69
CA ASP A 178 -9.73 0.12 -20.12
C ASP A 178 -10.36 1.45 -20.60
N GLN A 179 -11.12 2.12 -19.73
CA GLN A 179 -11.74 3.41 -20.02
C GLN A 179 -10.73 4.57 -20.04
N PHE A 180 -9.58 4.41 -19.37
CA PHE A 180 -8.55 5.42 -19.23
C PHE A 180 -7.36 5.20 -20.15
N GLY A 181 -7.20 3.98 -20.66
CA GLY A 181 -5.97 3.50 -21.25
C GLY A 181 -4.88 3.30 -20.19
N TYR A 182 -4.24 2.16 -20.19
CA TYR A 182 -3.26 1.81 -19.16
C TYR A 182 -2.08 1.03 -19.72
N GLU A 183 -1.00 1.04 -18.93
CA GLU A 183 0.18 0.21 -19.14
C GLU A 183 0.40 -0.67 -17.90
N VAL A 184 0.69 -1.95 -18.14
CA VAL A 184 1.18 -2.87 -17.10
C VAL A 184 2.68 -2.97 -17.27
N LEU A 185 3.42 -2.47 -16.29
CA LEU A 185 4.88 -2.46 -16.31
C LEU A 185 5.45 -3.81 -15.87
N ASP A 186 6.71 -4.07 -16.25
CA ASP A 186 7.43 -5.21 -15.69
C ASP A 186 7.59 -5.05 -14.17
N ARG A 187 7.56 -6.17 -13.47
CA ARG A 187 7.60 -6.29 -12.00
C ARG A 187 8.92 -5.82 -11.40
#